data_530b46c8276cb067aff70e6ce3e95e0f
#
_entry.id   530b46c8276cb067aff70e6ce3e95e0f
#
_cell.length_a   1.000
_cell.length_b   1.000
_cell.length_c   1.000
_cell.angle_alpha   90.00
_cell.angle_beta   90.00
_cell.angle_gamma   90.00
#
_symmetry.space_group_name_H-M   'P 1'
#
loop_
_entity.id
_entity.type
_entity.pdbx_description
1 polymer ?
#
loop_
_entity_poly.entity_id
_entity_poly.type
_entity_poly.pdbx_seq_one_letter_code
_entity_poly.pdbx_strand_id
1 'polypeptide(L)'
;MTFAQLFDLAFGNIGRFFKEIAFKKEERGKLSYGLVGTLILVLTYGLIMLFSASYSTGYYRFKGDIYHFIRPQVILAVVGLVLMYLISNINYRSLRHMNWYLYILTLLLLVWALFSEPYNGCYRWVYMFGTTLQPSELAKFSAILGLACFADRYYEKRGTLLYGIVLPVLPLLPVVVLLYKEPHNSAIMLILLIAGSMILCGGVGRFWCIPAAGAAAFVIYKMLTGQDNYVQQRLGAWNGDEGDILYQTQQSLYSIA
;
A
#
# COMPACT_ATOMS: atom_id res chain seq x y z
N MET A 1 -6.69 -28.35 19.47
CA MET A 1 -7.56 -27.87 18.39
C MET A 1 -7.65 -28.98 17.34
N THR A 2 -8.84 -29.53 17.11
CA THR A 2 -9.03 -30.64 16.16
C THR A 2 -9.00 -30.08 14.73
N PHE A 3 -8.56 -30.88 13.75
CA PHE A 3 -8.51 -30.49 12.32
C PHE A 3 -9.86 -29.93 11.82
N ALA A 4 -10.99 -30.49 12.28
CA ALA A 4 -12.34 -30.00 12.00
C ALA A 4 -12.56 -28.56 12.52
N GLN A 5 -12.07 -28.23 13.71
CA GLN A 5 -12.18 -26.87 14.27
C GLN A 5 -11.34 -25.84 13.50
N LEU A 6 -10.17 -26.24 12.98
CA LEU A 6 -9.35 -25.39 12.09
C LEU A 6 -10.02 -25.20 10.72
N PHE A 7 -10.64 -26.26 10.21
CA PHE A 7 -11.38 -26.22 8.96
C PHE A 7 -12.62 -25.31 9.04
N ASP A 8 -13.41 -25.44 10.10
CA ASP A 8 -14.57 -24.55 10.35
C ASP A 8 -14.15 -23.10 10.59
N LEU A 9 -13.01 -22.86 11.24
CA LEU A 9 -12.47 -21.52 11.45
C LEU A 9 -11.99 -20.88 10.12
N ALA A 10 -11.40 -21.70 9.27
CA ALA A 10 -10.94 -21.27 7.94
C ALA A 10 -12.13 -21.06 6.98
N PHE A 11 -12.94 -22.06 6.74
CA PHE A 11 -14.02 -22.00 5.76
C PHE A 11 -15.30 -21.32 6.27
N GLY A 12 -15.57 -21.32 7.56
CA GLY A 12 -16.68 -20.61 8.17
C GLY A 12 -16.60 -19.09 7.99
N ASN A 13 -15.39 -18.52 8.05
CA ASN A 13 -15.17 -17.10 7.79
C ASN A 13 -15.38 -16.74 6.32
N ILE A 14 -14.95 -17.60 5.41
CA ILE A 14 -15.19 -17.43 3.97
C ILE A 14 -16.69 -17.50 3.68
N GLY A 15 -17.40 -18.47 4.26
CA GLY A 15 -18.84 -18.57 4.12
C GLY A 15 -19.61 -17.35 4.65
N ARG A 16 -19.18 -16.79 5.79
CA ARG A 16 -19.74 -15.54 6.34
C ARG A 16 -19.45 -14.34 5.43
N PHE A 17 -18.24 -14.25 4.87
CA PHE A 17 -17.89 -13.24 3.90
C PHE A 17 -18.84 -13.26 2.70
N PHE A 18 -19.05 -14.41 2.07
CA PHE A 18 -19.95 -14.52 0.93
C PHE A 18 -21.41 -14.24 1.29
N LYS A 19 -21.85 -14.56 2.48
CA LYS A 19 -23.21 -14.27 2.96
C LYS A 19 -23.45 -12.78 3.22
N GLU A 20 -22.42 -12.06 3.67
CA GLU A 20 -22.48 -10.64 4.02
C GLU A 20 -21.96 -9.71 2.91
N ILE A 21 -21.45 -10.26 1.81
CA ILE A 21 -20.78 -9.50 0.73
C ILE A 21 -21.73 -8.51 0.06
N ALA A 22 -23.01 -8.87 -0.10
CA ALA A 22 -23.99 -8.02 -0.72
C ALA A 22 -24.58 -7.03 0.28
N PHE A 23 -24.54 -5.74 -0.04
CA PHE A 23 -25.32 -4.75 0.71
C PHE A 23 -26.81 -5.06 0.61
N LYS A 24 -27.53 -4.95 1.73
CA LYS A 24 -28.96 -4.81 1.71
C LYS A 24 -29.30 -3.54 0.94
N LYS A 25 -30.36 -3.58 0.13
CA LYS A 25 -30.76 -2.46 -0.74
C LYS A 25 -30.95 -1.14 0.03
N GLU A 26 -31.38 -1.22 1.29
CA GLU A 26 -31.59 -0.09 2.20
C GLU A 26 -30.29 0.53 2.75
N GLU A 27 -29.19 -0.22 2.76
CA GLU A 27 -27.89 0.22 3.28
C GLU A 27 -26.99 0.84 2.19
N ARG A 28 -27.41 0.80 0.93
CA ARG A 28 -26.64 1.38 -0.18
C ARG A 28 -26.73 2.90 -0.12
N GLY A 29 -25.59 3.54 0.07
CA GLY A 29 -25.45 4.98 -0.07
C GLY A 29 -25.71 5.45 -1.51
N LYS A 30 -26.03 6.73 -1.67
CA LYS A 30 -26.14 7.34 -3.01
C LYS A 30 -24.74 7.47 -3.62
N LEU A 31 -24.63 7.19 -4.92
CA LEU A 31 -23.39 7.40 -5.65
C LEU A 31 -23.03 8.90 -5.65
N SER A 32 -21.83 9.23 -5.21
CA SER A 32 -21.32 10.60 -5.30
C SER A 32 -20.82 10.88 -6.72
N TYR A 33 -21.69 11.45 -7.57
CA TYR A 33 -21.33 11.78 -8.95
C TYR A 33 -20.15 12.75 -9.03
N GLY A 34 -20.03 13.67 -8.07
CA GLY A 34 -18.90 14.59 -7.99
C GLY A 34 -17.55 13.86 -7.80
N LEU A 35 -17.50 12.89 -6.89
CA LEU A 35 -16.29 12.10 -6.64
C LEU A 35 -15.91 11.28 -7.88
N VAL A 36 -16.88 10.59 -8.50
CA VAL A 36 -16.63 9.79 -9.70
C VAL A 36 -16.20 10.69 -10.88
N GLY A 37 -16.85 11.84 -11.07
CA GLY A 37 -16.49 12.80 -12.10
C GLY A 37 -15.07 13.34 -11.92
N THR A 38 -14.69 13.73 -10.70
CA THR A 38 -13.33 14.18 -10.40
C THR A 38 -12.30 13.09 -10.65
N LEU A 39 -12.60 11.85 -10.26
CA LEU A 39 -11.70 10.70 -10.48
C LEU A 39 -11.47 10.46 -11.97
N ILE A 40 -12.55 10.45 -12.79
CA ILE A 40 -12.43 10.27 -14.24
C ILE A 40 -11.64 11.42 -14.85
N LEU A 41 -11.87 12.66 -14.42
CA LEU A 41 -11.16 13.83 -14.91
C LEU A 41 -9.66 13.73 -14.64
N VAL A 42 -9.28 13.43 -13.39
CA VAL A 42 -7.86 13.27 -12.99
C VAL A 42 -7.21 12.11 -13.72
N LEU A 43 -7.90 10.98 -13.86
CA LEU A 43 -7.40 9.80 -14.59
C LEU A 43 -7.16 10.14 -16.07
N THR A 44 -8.12 10.80 -16.72
CA THR A 44 -8.00 11.20 -18.13
C THR A 44 -6.85 12.18 -18.32
N TYR A 45 -6.75 13.18 -17.45
CA TYR A 45 -5.62 14.12 -17.46
C TYR A 45 -4.28 13.41 -17.29
N GLY A 46 -4.18 12.47 -16.33
CA GLY A 46 -2.98 11.66 -16.10
C GLY A 46 -2.58 10.83 -17.33
N LEU A 47 -3.55 10.23 -18.03
CA LEU A 47 -3.28 9.47 -19.26
C LEU A 47 -2.78 10.37 -20.42
N ILE A 48 -3.35 11.57 -20.57
CA ILE A 48 -2.91 12.54 -21.57
C ILE A 48 -1.47 12.99 -21.28
N MET A 49 -1.17 13.32 -20.02
CA MET A 49 0.17 13.73 -19.60
C MET A 49 1.19 12.60 -19.75
N LEU A 50 0.80 11.37 -19.42
CA LEU A 50 1.65 10.19 -19.62
C LEU A 50 1.99 10.01 -21.11
N PHE A 51 1.01 10.10 -22.00
CA PHE A 51 1.23 9.99 -23.45
C PHE A 51 2.18 11.07 -23.94
N SER A 52 1.97 12.33 -23.55
CA SER A 52 2.83 13.46 -23.92
C SER A 52 4.28 13.25 -23.45
N ALA A 53 4.46 12.87 -22.17
CA ALA A 53 5.80 12.68 -21.59
C ALA A 53 6.54 11.46 -22.16
N SER A 54 5.81 10.38 -22.50
CA SER A 54 6.41 9.13 -23.00
C SER A 54 6.60 9.10 -24.52
N TYR A 55 6.06 10.06 -25.26
CA TYR A 55 6.08 10.09 -26.72
C TYR A 55 7.50 9.99 -27.31
N SER A 56 8.40 10.84 -26.88
CA SER A 56 9.79 10.85 -27.38
C SER A 56 10.54 9.57 -27.02
N THR A 57 10.35 9.07 -25.79
CA THR A 57 10.98 7.82 -25.33
C THR A 57 10.45 6.62 -26.13
N GLY A 58 9.15 6.56 -26.40
CA GLY A 58 8.51 5.54 -27.24
C GLY A 58 9.09 5.56 -28.66
N TYR A 59 9.18 6.72 -29.25
CA TYR A 59 9.68 6.87 -30.62
C TYR A 59 11.16 6.44 -30.75
N TYR A 60 12.05 6.95 -29.88
CA TYR A 60 13.50 6.72 -30.01
C TYR A 60 13.95 5.37 -29.45
N ARG A 61 13.38 4.88 -28.33
CA ARG A 61 13.84 3.63 -27.68
C ARG A 61 13.10 2.38 -28.14
N PHE A 62 11.84 2.51 -28.61
CA PHE A 62 10.98 1.38 -28.98
C PHE A 62 10.64 1.35 -30.47
N LYS A 63 11.63 1.67 -31.33
CA LYS A 63 11.54 1.52 -32.79
C LYS A 63 10.33 2.21 -33.43
N GLY A 64 9.92 3.36 -32.89
CA GLY A 64 8.77 4.13 -33.38
C GLY A 64 7.42 3.77 -32.76
N ASP A 65 7.37 2.84 -31.78
CA ASP A 65 6.12 2.54 -31.06
C ASP A 65 5.83 3.60 -29.98
N ILE A 66 5.19 4.67 -30.39
CA ILE A 66 4.76 5.78 -29.50
C ILE A 66 3.69 5.37 -28.48
N TYR A 67 3.00 4.26 -28.73
CA TYR A 67 1.94 3.75 -27.86
C TYR A 67 2.42 2.73 -26.83
N HIS A 68 3.71 2.42 -26.80
CA HIS A 68 4.30 1.40 -25.94
C HIS A 68 3.91 1.55 -24.45
N PHE A 69 3.96 2.76 -23.93
CA PHE A 69 3.64 3.05 -22.54
C PHE A 69 2.15 3.28 -22.29
N ILE A 70 1.43 3.91 -23.21
CA ILE A 70 0.04 4.30 -22.99
C ILE A 70 -0.92 3.11 -23.10
N ARG A 71 -0.68 2.13 -24.01
CA ARG A 71 -1.56 0.96 -24.19
C ARG A 71 -1.81 0.19 -22.89
N PRO A 72 -0.77 -0.27 -22.15
CA PRO A 72 -1.00 -1.00 -20.90
C PRO A 72 -1.69 -0.13 -19.83
N GLN A 73 -1.39 1.16 -19.78
CA GLN A 73 -1.99 2.05 -18.80
C GLN A 73 -3.49 2.28 -19.04
N VAL A 74 -3.90 2.44 -20.30
CA VAL A 74 -5.34 2.55 -20.65
C VAL A 74 -6.08 1.27 -20.29
N ILE A 75 -5.51 0.10 -20.61
CA ILE A 75 -6.12 -1.19 -20.27
C ILE A 75 -6.28 -1.31 -18.75
N LEU A 76 -5.23 -1.01 -17.99
CA LEU A 76 -5.26 -1.05 -16.51
C LEU A 76 -6.23 -0.03 -15.93
N ALA A 77 -6.34 1.16 -16.54
CA ALA A 77 -7.30 2.18 -16.12
C ALA A 77 -8.76 1.70 -16.29
N VAL A 78 -9.07 1.09 -17.44
CA VAL A 78 -10.42 0.53 -17.69
C VAL A 78 -10.71 -0.62 -16.73
N VAL A 79 -9.78 -1.56 -16.58
CA VAL A 79 -9.92 -2.67 -15.62
C VAL A 79 -10.08 -2.14 -14.20
N GLY A 80 -9.31 -1.13 -13.80
CA GLY A 80 -9.40 -0.48 -12.50
C GLY A 80 -10.77 0.16 -12.25
N LEU A 81 -11.32 0.86 -13.24
CA LEU A 81 -12.68 1.45 -13.14
C LEU A 81 -13.76 0.38 -13.01
N VAL A 82 -13.66 -0.71 -13.76
CA VAL A 82 -14.58 -1.85 -13.64
C VAL A 82 -14.48 -2.49 -12.27
N LEU A 83 -13.26 -2.74 -11.77
CA LEU A 83 -13.04 -3.30 -10.44
C LEU A 83 -13.55 -2.34 -9.35
N MET A 84 -13.32 -1.04 -9.49
CA MET A 84 -13.85 -0.03 -8.57
C MET A 84 -15.38 -0.11 -8.49
N TYR A 85 -16.06 -0.20 -9.64
CA TYR A 85 -17.51 -0.35 -9.68
C TYR A 85 -17.97 -1.65 -9.03
N LEU A 86 -17.32 -2.78 -9.31
CA LEU A 86 -17.65 -4.07 -8.70
C LEU A 86 -17.46 -4.03 -7.18
N ILE A 87 -16.32 -3.53 -6.71
CA ILE A 87 -15.98 -3.44 -5.28
C ILE A 87 -16.90 -2.45 -4.55
N SER A 88 -17.34 -1.38 -5.19
CA SER A 88 -18.29 -0.42 -4.59
C SER A 88 -19.64 -1.04 -4.23
N ASN A 89 -19.99 -2.17 -4.84
CA ASN A 89 -21.19 -2.94 -4.52
C ASN A 89 -21.00 -3.95 -3.38
N ILE A 90 -19.77 -4.10 -2.87
CA ILE A 90 -19.43 -5.02 -1.78
C ILE A 90 -19.57 -4.30 -0.45
N ASN A 91 -20.17 -4.97 0.54
CA ASN A 91 -20.21 -4.46 1.90
C ASN A 91 -18.81 -4.51 2.53
N TYR A 92 -18.18 -3.34 2.75
CA TYR A 92 -16.84 -3.25 3.33
C TYR A 92 -16.72 -3.94 4.72
N ARG A 93 -17.83 -4.03 5.48
CA ARG A 93 -17.85 -4.73 6.78
C ARG A 93 -17.54 -6.21 6.65
N SER A 94 -17.84 -6.82 5.50
CA SER A 94 -17.52 -8.23 5.22
C SER A 94 -16.01 -8.47 5.14
N LEU A 95 -15.21 -7.45 4.80
CA LEU A 95 -13.75 -7.54 4.76
C LEU A 95 -13.14 -7.91 6.12
N ARG A 96 -13.85 -7.68 7.22
CA ARG A 96 -13.43 -8.09 8.55
C ARG A 96 -13.18 -9.61 8.64
N HIS A 97 -13.99 -10.40 7.94
CA HIS A 97 -13.84 -11.85 7.91
C HIS A 97 -12.64 -12.32 7.09
N MET A 98 -12.22 -11.49 6.13
CA MET A 98 -11.08 -11.78 5.24
C MET A 98 -9.74 -11.24 5.76
N ASN A 99 -9.75 -10.46 6.87
CA ASN A 99 -8.56 -9.80 7.38
C ASN A 99 -7.36 -10.74 7.58
N TRP A 100 -7.58 -11.91 8.20
CA TRP A 100 -6.50 -12.87 8.46
C TRP A 100 -5.92 -13.48 7.20
N TYR A 101 -6.77 -13.79 6.20
CA TYR A 101 -6.32 -14.34 4.91
C TYR A 101 -5.52 -13.30 4.12
N LEU A 102 -5.99 -12.06 4.12
CA LEU A 102 -5.30 -10.96 3.47
C LEU A 102 -3.92 -10.71 4.11
N TYR A 103 -3.85 -10.79 5.44
CA TYR A 103 -2.60 -10.65 6.17
C TYR A 103 -1.59 -11.75 5.82
N ILE A 104 -2.03 -13.03 5.83
CA ILE A 104 -1.17 -14.16 5.45
C ILE A 104 -0.74 -14.03 3.99
N LEU A 105 -1.66 -13.72 3.08
CA LEU A 105 -1.35 -13.51 1.67
C LEU A 105 -0.30 -12.40 1.50
N THR A 106 -0.44 -11.31 2.23
CA THR A 106 0.52 -10.20 2.23
C THR A 106 1.91 -10.66 2.65
N LEU A 107 2.03 -11.42 3.74
CA LEU A 107 3.32 -11.95 4.20
C LEU A 107 3.93 -12.88 3.18
N LEU A 108 3.14 -13.78 2.57
CA LEU A 108 3.63 -14.69 1.53
C LEU A 108 4.14 -13.94 0.30
N LEU A 109 3.43 -12.90 -0.14
CA LEU A 109 3.85 -12.07 -1.27
C LEU A 109 5.11 -11.26 -0.97
N LEU A 110 5.26 -10.72 0.25
CA LEU A 110 6.48 -10.03 0.68
C LEU A 110 7.67 -11.00 0.72
N VAL A 111 7.47 -12.20 1.26
CA VAL A 111 8.53 -13.23 1.24
C VAL A 111 8.86 -13.60 -0.21
N TRP A 112 7.87 -13.77 -1.08
CA TRP A 112 8.11 -14.06 -2.50
C TRP A 112 8.91 -12.95 -3.18
N ALA A 113 8.62 -11.67 -2.88
CA ALA A 113 9.37 -10.56 -3.46
C ALA A 113 10.86 -10.63 -3.13
N LEU A 114 11.24 -11.08 -1.94
CA LEU A 114 12.65 -11.26 -1.54
C LEU A 114 13.40 -12.31 -2.38
N PHE A 115 12.67 -13.28 -2.96
CA PHE A 115 13.24 -14.33 -3.83
C PHE A 115 13.09 -14.02 -5.33
N SER A 116 12.43 -12.91 -5.68
CA SER A 116 12.26 -12.48 -7.06
C SER A 116 13.52 -11.81 -7.59
N GLU A 117 13.65 -11.74 -8.92
CA GLU A 117 14.76 -11.02 -9.55
C GLU A 117 14.70 -9.51 -9.20
N PRO A 118 15.85 -8.90 -8.86
CA PRO A 118 15.88 -7.49 -8.52
C PRO A 118 15.59 -6.64 -9.75
N TYR A 119 14.60 -5.78 -9.67
CA TYR A 119 14.34 -4.77 -10.68
C TYR A 119 15.00 -3.44 -10.27
N ASN A 120 15.94 -2.95 -11.08
CA ASN A 120 16.76 -1.78 -10.75
C ASN A 120 17.47 -1.87 -9.36
N GLY A 121 18.00 -3.05 -9.02
CA GLY A 121 18.71 -3.28 -7.75
C GLY A 121 17.81 -3.40 -6.51
N CYS A 122 16.49 -3.46 -6.68
CA CYS A 122 15.55 -3.54 -5.56
C CYS A 122 14.59 -4.74 -5.70
N TYR A 123 14.41 -5.49 -4.63
CA TYR A 123 13.52 -6.66 -4.54
C TYR A 123 12.08 -6.26 -4.17
N ARG A 124 11.45 -5.35 -4.95
CA ARG A 124 10.16 -4.72 -4.59
C ARG A 124 8.99 -5.20 -5.41
N TRP A 125 9.27 -5.93 -6.49
CA TRP A 125 8.28 -6.28 -7.52
C TRP A 125 8.21 -7.78 -7.70
N VAL A 126 6.99 -8.31 -7.71
CA VAL A 126 6.73 -9.70 -8.13
C VAL A 126 6.18 -9.67 -9.54
N TYR A 127 6.82 -10.40 -10.44
CA TYR A 127 6.36 -10.53 -11.82
C TYR A 127 5.28 -11.62 -11.89
N MET A 128 4.06 -11.22 -12.23
CA MET A 128 2.93 -12.13 -12.30
C MET A 128 1.99 -11.76 -13.46
N PHE A 129 1.57 -12.74 -14.26
CA PHE A 129 0.64 -12.55 -15.38
C PHE A 129 1.05 -11.48 -16.40
N GLY A 130 2.35 -11.32 -16.67
CA GLY A 130 2.85 -10.32 -17.62
C GLY A 130 2.87 -8.88 -17.09
N THR A 131 2.54 -8.69 -15.82
CA THR A 131 2.60 -7.39 -15.13
C THR A 131 3.43 -7.50 -13.85
N THR A 132 3.83 -6.35 -13.30
CA THR A 132 4.53 -6.28 -12.01
C THR A 132 3.54 -5.90 -10.92
N LEU A 133 3.52 -6.70 -9.84
CA LEU A 133 2.74 -6.42 -8.64
C LEU A 133 3.70 -6.02 -7.52
N GLN A 134 3.36 -4.98 -6.78
CA GLN A 134 4.14 -4.53 -5.64
C GLN A 134 3.46 -4.98 -4.35
N PRO A 135 4.01 -5.98 -3.61
CA PRO A 135 3.39 -6.52 -2.41
C PRO A 135 3.19 -5.50 -1.29
N SER A 136 4.02 -4.46 -1.22
CA SER A 136 3.89 -3.38 -0.23
C SER A 136 2.58 -2.59 -0.35
N GLU A 137 1.95 -2.53 -1.54
CA GLU A 137 0.64 -1.90 -1.72
C GLU A 137 -0.44 -2.71 -0.98
N LEU A 138 -0.39 -4.04 -1.11
CA LEU A 138 -1.28 -4.93 -0.38
C LEU A 138 -1.01 -4.89 1.14
N ALA A 139 0.26 -4.73 1.53
CA ALA A 139 0.67 -4.61 2.93
C ALA A 139 0.06 -3.37 3.61
N LYS A 140 0.00 -2.24 2.93
CA LYS A 140 -0.67 -1.02 3.44
C LYS A 140 -2.16 -1.26 3.67
N PHE A 141 -2.84 -1.88 2.71
CA PHE A 141 -4.26 -2.19 2.83
C PHE A 141 -4.53 -3.19 3.96
N SER A 142 -3.71 -4.25 4.07
CA SER A 142 -3.79 -5.24 5.15
C SER A 142 -3.55 -4.60 6.52
N ALA A 143 -2.60 -3.67 6.63
CA ALA A 143 -2.35 -2.93 7.87
C ALA A 143 -3.56 -2.09 8.28
N ILE A 144 -4.18 -1.35 7.34
CA ILE A 144 -5.39 -0.56 7.61
C ILE A 144 -6.51 -1.47 8.12
N LEU A 145 -6.79 -2.54 7.40
CA LEU A 145 -7.87 -3.46 7.74
C LEU A 145 -7.62 -4.15 9.10
N GLY A 146 -6.40 -4.60 9.33
CA GLY A 146 -5.99 -5.24 10.58
C GLY A 146 -6.14 -4.32 11.79
N LEU A 147 -5.64 -3.10 11.68
CA LEU A 147 -5.75 -2.09 12.74
C LEU A 147 -7.19 -1.68 13.00
N ALA A 148 -8.01 -1.51 11.94
CA ALA A 148 -9.42 -1.20 12.08
C ALA A 148 -10.20 -2.33 12.80
N CYS A 149 -9.97 -3.57 12.38
CA CYS A 149 -10.57 -4.74 13.05
C CYS A 149 -10.14 -4.88 14.50
N PHE A 150 -8.89 -4.56 14.81
CA PHE A 150 -8.37 -4.60 16.17
C PHE A 150 -9.00 -3.50 17.03
N ALA A 151 -9.08 -2.27 16.53
CA ALA A 151 -9.68 -1.14 17.22
C ALA A 151 -11.17 -1.37 17.54
N ASP A 152 -11.91 -1.97 16.59
CA ASP A 152 -13.31 -2.37 16.78
C ASP A 152 -13.45 -3.43 17.88
N ARG A 153 -12.61 -4.48 17.83
CA ARG A 153 -12.69 -5.61 18.76
C ARG A 153 -12.36 -5.25 20.20
N TYR A 154 -11.41 -4.34 20.42
CA TYR A 154 -10.92 -3.96 21.76
C TYR A 154 -11.26 -2.52 22.12
N TYR A 155 -12.36 -2.00 21.59
CA TYR A 155 -12.82 -0.63 21.76
C TYR A 155 -12.81 -0.16 23.23
N GLU A 156 -13.31 -0.99 24.17
CA GLU A 156 -13.38 -0.65 25.58
C GLU A 156 -12.01 -0.59 26.29
N LYS A 157 -11.03 -1.38 25.80
CA LYS A 157 -9.70 -1.51 26.42
C LYS A 157 -8.62 -0.62 25.80
N ARG A 158 -8.98 0.15 24.78
CA ARG A 158 -8.05 0.96 23.98
C ARG A 158 -7.30 2.05 24.76
N GLY A 159 -7.81 2.47 25.93
CA GLY A 159 -7.14 3.45 26.79
C GLY A 159 -5.86 2.97 27.45
N THR A 160 -5.57 1.66 27.43
CA THR A 160 -4.37 1.07 28.02
C THR A 160 -3.24 0.99 26.99
N LEU A 161 -1.97 1.08 27.44
CA LEU A 161 -0.81 0.94 26.58
C LEU A 161 -0.84 -0.37 25.77
N LEU A 162 -1.17 -1.47 26.45
CA LEU A 162 -1.12 -2.81 25.87
C LEU A 162 -2.09 -2.96 24.69
N TYR A 163 -3.37 -2.61 24.88
CA TYR A 163 -4.40 -2.76 23.85
C TYR A 163 -4.47 -1.55 22.90
N GLY A 164 -3.99 -0.38 23.32
CA GLY A 164 -4.00 0.80 22.48
C GLY A 164 -2.83 0.89 21.50
N ILE A 165 -1.66 0.37 21.89
CA ILE A 165 -0.43 0.53 21.08
C ILE A 165 0.26 -0.82 20.84
N VAL A 166 0.62 -1.57 21.88
CA VAL A 166 1.50 -2.74 21.74
C VAL A 166 0.88 -3.83 20.89
N LEU A 167 -0.33 -4.27 21.23
CA LEU A 167 -1.00 -5.36 20.51
C LEU A 167 -1.39 -5.01 19.06
N PRO A 168 -1.87 -3.81 18.73
CA PRO A 168 -2.14 -3.47 17.32
C PRO A 168 -0.86 -3.33 16.48
N VAL A 169 0.27 -2.93 17.07
CA VAL A 169 1.55 -2.79 16.37
C VAL A 169 2.24 -4.15 16.17
N LEU A 170 2.02 -5.11 17.06
CA LEU A 170 2.68 -6.42 17.02
C LEU A 170 2.54 -7.14 15.65
N PRO A 171 1.35 -7.21 15.03
CA PRO A 171 1.22 -7.82 13.69
C PRO A 171 1.91 -7.04 12.57
N LEU A 172 2.23 -5.76 12.77
CA LEU A 172 2.93 -4.96 11.78
C LEU A 172 4.44 -5.24 11.78
N LEU A 173 5.00 -5.76 12.87
CA LEU A 173 6.44 -6.03 12.98
C LEU A 173 6.97 -6.97 11.88
N PRO A 174 6.35 -8.13 11.59
CA PRO A 174 6.80 -8.99 10.50
C PRO A 174 6.78 -8.28 9.15
N VAL A 175 5.75 -7.46 8.87
CA VAL A 175 5.63 -6.69 7.64
C VAL A 175 6.76 -5.67 7.53
N VAL A 176 7.03 -4.92 8.59
CA VAL A 176 8.11 -3.92 8.62
C VAL A 176 9.49 -4.58 8.46
N VAL A 177 9.73 -5.72 9.12
CA VAL A 177 10.99 -6.48 9.00
C VAL A 177 11.21 -6.97 7.56
N LEU A 178 10.17 -7.49 6.89
CA LEU A 178 10.27 -7.93 5.50
C LEU A 178 10.55 -6.74 4.57
N LEU A 179 9.81 -5.64 4.71
CA LEU A 179 10.01 -4.42 3.93
C LEU A 179 11.39 -3.79 4.14
N TYR A 180 11.95 -3.92 5.35
CA TYR A 180 13.32 -3.46 5.62
C TYR A 180 14.36 -4.29 4.85
N LYS A 181 14.14 -5.61 4.72
CA LYS A 181 14.98 -6.49 3.88
C LYS A 181 14.84 -6.23 2.38
N GLU A 182 13.69 -5.68 1.93
CA GLU A 182 13.44 -5.28 0.54
C GLU A 182 14.02 -3.90 0.16
N PRO A 183 14.86 -3.25 0.94
CA PRO A 183 15.20 -1.83 1.08
C PRO A 183 14.09 -0.86 0.61
N HIS A 184 12.87 -1.03 1.18
CA HIS A 184 11.69 -0.24 0.80
C HIS A 184 11.30 0.76 1.92
N ASN A 185 12.20 1.69 2.24
CA ASN A 185 12.06 2.65 3.35
C ASN A 185 10.79 3.52 3.24
N SER A 186 10.42 3.94 2.03
CA SER A 186 9.21 4.75 1.81
C SER A 186 7.91 4.02 2.17
N ALA A 187 7.82 2.71 1.90
CA ALA A 187 6.65 1.91 2.28
C ALA A 187 6.57 1.74 3.81
N ILE A 188 7.72 1.53 4.48
CA ILE A 188 7.78 1.44 5.94
C ILE A 188 7.31 2.76 6.57
N MET A 189 7.83 3.91 6.11
CA MET A 189 7.42 5.22 6.62
C MET A 189 5.91 5.43 6.46
N LEU A 190 5.36 5.06 5.30
CA LEU A 190 3.93 5.20 5.04
C LEU A 190 3.08 4.28 5.91
N ILE A 191 3.50 3.02 6.12
CA ILE A 191 2.80 2.08 7.02
C ILE A 191 2.84 2.57 8.48
N LEU A 192 3.98 3.11 8.94
CA LEU A 192 4.09 3.68 10.27
C LEU A 192 3.20 4.91 10.44
N LEU A 193 3.11 5.77 9.43
CA LEU A 193 2.22 6.93 9.42
C LEU A 193 0.75 6.52 9.47
N ILE A 194 0.36 5.53 8.65
CA ILE A 194 -0.98 4.93 8.65
C ILE A 194 -1.30 4.34 10.03
N ALA A 195 -0.40 3.52 10.57
CA ALA A 195 -0.59 2.90 11.88
C ALA A 195 -0.72 3.95 12.99
N GLY A 196 0.14 4.95 13.00
CA GLY A 196 0.09 6.06 13.94
C GLY A 196 -1.23 6.83 13.88
N SER A 197 -1.67 7.21 12.67
CA SER A 197 -2.93 7.93 12.49
C SER A 197 -4.13 7.09 12.91
N MET A 198 -4.16 5.80 12.59
CA MET A 198 -5.24 4.89 12.99
C MET A 198 -5.29 4.66 14.50
N ILE A 199 -4.15 4.52 15.15
CA ILE A 199 -4.04 4.40 16.62
C ILE A 199 -4.57 5.68 17.27
N LEU A 200 -4.19 6.86 16.78
CA LEU A 200 -4.67 8.15 17.28
C LEU A 200 -6.20 8.29 17.11
N CYS A 201 -6.71 8.01 15.91
CA CYS A 201 -8.15 8.04 15.62
C CYS A 201 -8.92 6.97 16.42
N GLY A 202 -8.28 5.84 16.72
CA GLY A 202 -8.82 4.77 17.56
C GLY A 202 -9.09 5.18 19.00
N GLY A 203 -8.64 6.38 19.44
CA GLY A 203 -8.93 6.94 20.76
C GLY A 203 -8.04 6.36 21.87
N VAL A 204 -6.80 6.12 21.57
CA VAL A 204 -5.77 5.79 22.57
C VAL A 204 -5.62 6.95 23.57
N GLY A 205 -5.38 6.62 24.83
CA GLY A 205 -5.15 7.64 25.86
C GLY A 205 -4.03 8.61 25.45
N ARG A 206 -4.32 9.93 25.47
CA ARG A 206 -3.40 10.98 25.04
C ARG A 206 -2.00 10.90 25.66
N PHE A 207 -1.92 10.35 26.87
CA PHE A 207 -0.65 10.14 27.56
C PHE A 207 0.29 9.18 26.84
N TRP A 208 -0.25 8.17 26.15
CA TRP A 208 0.51 7.15 25.44
C TRP A 208 0.89 7.57 24.01
N CYS A 209 0.28 8.61 23.48
CA CYS A 209 0.59 9.12 22.14
C CYS A 209 2.01 9.73 22.08
N ILE A 210 2.47 10.36 23.16
CA ILE A 210 3.80 11.00 23.21
C ILE A 210 4.93 9.98 23.07
N PRO A 211 5.03 8.92 23.90
CA PRO A 211 6.08 7.92 23.74
C PRO A 211 5.97 7.13 22.42
N ALA A 212 4.75 6.89 21.91
CA ALA A 212 4.55 6.25 20.61
C ALA A 212 5.08 7.12 19.46
N ALA A 213 4.79 8.42 19.46
CA ALA A 213 5.32 9.37 18.50
C ALA A 213 6.84 9.49 18.58
N GLY A 214 7.40 9.50 19.81
CA GLY A 214 8.85 9.48 20.03
C GLY A 214 9.53 8.23 19.48
N ALA A 215 8.94 7.06 19.69
CA ALA A 215 9.44 5.80 19.14
C ALA A 215 9.37 5.77 17.60
N ALA A 216 8.28 6.24 17.00
CA ALA A 216 8.14 6.34 15.56
C ALA A 216 9.16 7.34 14.97
N ALA A 217 9.33 8.50 15.58
CA ALA A 217 10.32 9.49 15.18
C ALA A 217 11.75 8.95 15.29
N PHE A 218 12.07 8.17 16.33
CA PHE A 218 13.37 7.51 16.47
C PHE A 218 13.63 6.48 15.37
N VAL A 219 12.63 5.67 15.00
CA VAL A 219 12.76 4.71 13.89
C VAL A 219 12.98 5.46 12.58
N ILE A 220 12.20 6.50 12.29
CA ILE A 220 12.37 7.33 11.10
C ILE A 220 13.77 7.98 11.09
N TYR A 221 14.20 8.54 12.22
CA TYR A 221 15.54 9.12 12.34
C TYR A 221 16.64 8.09 12.03
N LYS A 222 16.55 6.88 12.59
CA LYS A 222 17.49 5.79 12.30
C LYS A 222 17.47 5.35 10.83
N MET A 223 16.32 5.36 10.19
CA MET A 223 16.20 5.06 8.75
C MET A 223 16.82 6.17 7.87
N LEU A 224 16.71 7.43 8.29
CA LEU A 224 17.29 8.55 7.54
C LEU A 224 18.80 8.72 7.77
N THR A 225 19.30 8.38 8.96
CA THR A 225 20.71 8.52 9.33
C THR A 225 21.50 7.20 9.24
N GLY A 226 20.82 6.08 9.00
CA GLY A 226 21.46 4.78 8.76
C GLY A 226 22.39 4.84 7.55
N GLN A 227 23.47 4.06 7.58
CA GLN A 227 24.49 3.99 6.52
C GLN A 227 24.00 3.28 5.25
N ASP A 228 22.68 3.19 5.03
CA ASP A 228 22.14 2.65 3.80
C ASP A 228 22.51 3.60 2.65
N ASN A 229 23.42 3.19 1.81
CA ASN A 229 23.89 3.93 0.63
C ASN A 229 22.76 4.55 -0.20
N TYR A 230 21.59 3.93 -0.19
CA TYR A 230 20.42 4.37 -0.97
C TYR A 230 19.82 5.70 -0.48
N VAL A 231 19.69 5.91 0.84
CA VAL A 231 19.15 7.17 1.40
C VAL A 231 20.20 8.28 1.26
N GLN A 232 21.48 7.96 1.53
CA GLN A 232 22.57 8.91 1.35
C GLN A 232 22.77 9.30 -0.11
N GLN A 233 22.69 8.37 -1.06
CA GLN A 233 22.71 8.66 -2.49
C GLN A 233 21.58 9.61 -2.92
N ARG A 234 20.35 9.44 -2.40
CA ARG A 234 19.25 10.36 -2.67
C ARG A 234 19.46 11.75 -2.09
N LEU A 235 20.00 11.82 -0.88
CA LEU A 235 20.33 13.10 -0.25
C LEU A 235 21.53 13.77 -0.96
N GLY A 236 22.53 13.00 -1.38
CA GLY A 236 23.66 13.47 -2.18
C GLY A 236 23.20 14.00 -3.54
N ALA A 237 22.31 13.28 -4.23
CA ALA A 237 21.71 13.73 -5.50
C ALA A 237 20.93 15.04 -5.35
N TRP A 238 20.31 15.29 -4.21
CA TRP A 238 19.69 16.59 -3.89
C TRP A 238 20.72 17.70 -3.70
N ASN A 239 21.89 17.38 -3.16
CA ASN A 239 23.00 18.33 -2.95
C ASN A 239 23.88 18.51 -4.19
N GLY A 240 23.64 17.77 -5.29
CA GLY A 240 24.38 17.89 -6.55
C GLY A 240 25.53 16.88 -6.74
N ASP A 241 25.63 15.87 -5.86
CA ASP A 241 26.60 14.78 -6.03
C ASP A 241 26.20 13.83 -7.17
N GLU A 242 27.15 13.46 -8.02
CA GLU A 242 26.93 12.68 -9.25
C GLU A 242 26.41 11.26 -8.96
N GLY A 243 25.32 10.84 -9.65
CA GLY A 243 24.76 9.50 -9.65
C GLY A 243 23.51 9.34 -10.52
N ASP A 244 23.08 8.10 -10.76
CA ASP A 244 21.89 7.77 -11.56
C ASP A 244 20.59 8.42 -11.06
N ILE A 245 20.54 8.80 -9.79
CA ILE A 245 19.40 9.49 -9.18
C ILE A 245 19.36 10.96 -9.63
N LEU A 246 20.50 11.54 -9.96
CA LEU A 246 20.61 12.89 -10.51
C LEU A 246 19.90 13.00 -11.87
N TYR A 247 19.90 11.91 -12.68
CA TYR A 247 19.23 11.88 -13.97
C TYR A 247 17.74 12.22 -13.88
N GLN A 248 17.02 11.65 -12.91
CA GLN A 248 15.59 11.95 -12.72
C GLN A 248 15.36 13.40 -12.33
N THR A 249 16.20 13.93 -11.44
CA THR A 249 16.14 15.32 -10.98
C THR A 249 16.48 16.29 -12.13
N GLN A 250 17.51 16.00 -12.90
CA GLN A 250 17.90 16.81 -14.08
C GLN A 250 16.83 16.80 -15.16
N GLN A 251 16.27 15.63 -15.50
CA GLN A 251 15.18 15.53 -16.48
C GLN A 251 13.92 16.27 -16.01
N SER A 252 13.65 16.27 -14.71
CA SER A 252 12.57 17.06 -14.11
C SER A 252 12.82 18.57 -14.25
N LEU A 253 14.05 19.03 -14.02
CA LEU A 253 14.42 20.43 -14.21
C LEU A 253 14.34 20.83 -15.70
N TYR A 254 14.83 20.00 -16.61
CA TYR A 254 14.73 20.25 -18.06
C TYR A 254 13.27 20.29 -18.56
N SER A 255 12.35 19.62 -17.89
CA SER A 255 10.92 19.64 -18.24
C SER A 255 10.23 20.93 -17.80
N ILE A 256 10.84 21.72 -16.90
CA ILE A 256 10.30 22.96 -16.34
C ILE A 256 10.96 24.18 -17.03
N ALA A 257 12.21 24.03 -17.49
CA ALA A 257 12.96 25.07 -18.19
C ALA A 257 12.52 25.19 -19.66
#